data_5afc83c3547746044813aaf31d64f611
#
_entry.id   5afc83c3547746044813aaf31d64f611
#
_cell.length_a   1.000
_cell.length_b   1.000
_cell.length_c   1.000
_cell.angle_alpha   90.00
_cell.angle_beta   90.00
_cell.angle_gamma   90.00
#
_symmetry.space_group_name_H-M   'P 1'
#
loop_
_entity.id
_entity.type
_entity.pdbx_description
1 polymer ?
#
loop_
_entity_poly.entity_id
_entity_poly.type
_entity_poly.pdbx_seq_one_letter_code
_entity_poly.pdbx_strand_id
1 'polypeptide(L)'
;MKRNVLKAIPYGFIKSIVITVLLELYLSSLASNLSVLQELFFPVLAAIPFVVVYFFIIRKEKSIKSILLLFLLNLLTFIFGLAVIAMLMILIPHSLIEFREVNNADGLMLVLDLSYFIGISLILELAVSAVVLLKNKGTPQ
;
A
#
# COMPACT_ATOMS: atom_id res chain seq x y z
N MET A 1 21.93 3.40 -6.38
CA MET A 1 21.28 2.22 -5.79
C MET A 1 21.15 2.31 -4.26
N LYS A 2 22.23 2.37 -3.45
CA LYS A 2 22.14 2.42 -1.96
C LYS A 2 21.16 3.47 -1.42
N ARG A 3 21.17 4.70 -1.95
CA ARG A 3 20.29 5.79 -1.50
C ARG A 3 18.80 5.52 -1.77
N ASN A 4 18.44 4.81 -2.83
CA ASN A 4 17.06 4.49 -3.16
C ASN A 4 16.55 3.28 -2.37
N VAL A 5 17.42 2.32 -2.06
CA VAL A 5 17.14 1.22 -1.12
C VAL A 5 16.77 1.78 0.27
N LEU A 6 17.57 2.74 0.79
CA LEU A 6 17.29 3.40 2.06
C LEU A 6 15.97 4.18 2.09
N LYS A 7 15.45 4.56 0.93
CA LYS A 7 14.13 5.22 0.83
C LYS A 7 12.98 4.23 0.66
N ALA A 8 13.22 3.10 -0.01
CA ALA A 8 12.20 2.09 -0.25
C ALA A 8 11.74 1.37 1.03
N ILE A 9 12.66 1.16 1.98
CA ILE A 9 12.35 0.51 3.26
C ILE A 9 11.33 1.34 4.09
N PRO A 10 11.62 2.60 4.48
CA PRO A 10 10.66 3.38 5.26
C PRO A 10 9.38 3.66 4.47
N TYR A 11 9.45 3.74 3.15
CA TYR A 11 8.28 3.93 2.32
C TYR A 11 7.29 2.76 2.46
N GLY A 12 7.74 1.51 2.36
CA GLY A 12 6.89 0.33 2.55
C GLY A 12 6.22 0.30 3.94
N PHE A 13 6.98 0.67 4.98
CA PHE A 13 6.48 0.76 6.35
C PHE A 13 5.44 1.87 6.53
N ILE A 14 5.72 3.09 6.06
CA ILE A 14 4.78 4.21 6.12
C ILE A 14 3.50 3.87 5.33
N LYS A 15 3.66 3.25 4.17
CA LYS A 15 2.53 2.79 3.35
C LYS A 15 1.62 1.84 4.15
N SER A 16 2.18 0.87 4.91
CA SER A 16 1.37 -0.05 5.71
C SER A 16 0.57 0.66 6.80
N ILE A 17 1.20 1.59 7.52
CA ILE A 17 0.53 2.37 8.58
C ILE A 17 -0.60 3.22 7.99
N VAL A 18 -0.30 4.00 6.95
CA VAL A 18 -1.29 4.92 6.35
C VAL A 18 -2.46 4.16 5.77
N ILE A 19 -2.23 3.02 5.10
CA ILE A 19 -3.30 2.19 4.55
C ILE A 19 -4.19 1.62 5.65
N THR A 20 -3.59 1.12 6.73
CA THR A 20 -4.37 0.60 7.85
C THR A 20 -5.27 1.69 8.44
N VAL A 21 -4.72 2.90 8.69
CA VAL A 21 -5.50 4.03 9.20
C VAL A 21 -6.61 4.45 8.21
N LEU A 22 -6.29 4.52 6.91
CA LEU A 22 -7.29 4.88 5.90
C LEU A 22 -8.42 3.84 5.81
N LEU A 23 -8.10 2.55 5.89
CA LEU A 23 -9.12 1.49 5.91
C LEU A 23 -9.99 1.56 7.15
N GLU A 24 -9.41 1.81 8.32
CA GLU A 24 -10.17 2.00 9.57
C GLU A 24 -11.12 3.19 9.47
N LEU A 25 -10.63 4.34 8.99
CA LEU A 25 -11.45 5.53 8.77
C LEU A 25 -12.55 5.27 7.72
N TYR A 26 -12.22 4.54 6.67
CA TYR A 26 -13.17 4.17 5.62
C TYR A 26 -14.27 3.27 6.18
N LEU A 27 -13.93 2.19 6.88
CA LEU A 27 -14.90 1.28 7.48
C LEU A 27 -15.76 1.96 8.56
N SER A 28 -15.18 2.86 9.35
CA SER A 28 -15.92 3.61 10.38
C SER A 28 -16.88 4.64 9.77
N SER A 29 -16.55 5.22 8.63
CA SER A 29 -17.41 6.20 7.94
C SER A 29 -18.48 5.55 7.07
N LEU A 30 -18.24 4.32 6.59
CA LEU A 30 -19.08 3.59 5.66
C LEU A 30 -20.29 2.87 6.30
N ALA A 31 -20.31 2.74 7.61
CA ALA A 31 -21.43 2.09 8.29
C ALA A 31 -22.81 2.70 7.96
N SER A 32 -22.85 3.73 7.13
CA SER A 32 -24.08 4.46 6.92
C SER A 32 -24.60 4.63 5.50
N ASN A 33 -23.87 4.72 4.42
CA ASN A 33 -24.53 5.02 3.11
C ASN A 33 -23.63 5.23 1.88
N LEU A 34 -22.57 4.47 1.65
CA LEU A 34 -21.81 4.62 0.41
C LEU A 34 -22.44 3.84 -0.76
N SER A 35 -22.42 4.43 -1.94
CA SER A 35 -22.79 3.73 -3.17
C SER A 35 -21.67 2.76 -3.58
N VAL A 36 -22.03 1.64 -4.21
CA VAL A 36 -21.08 0.63 -4.75
C VAL A 36 -19.97 1.26 -5.59
N LEU A 37 -20.24 2.38 -6.27
CA LEU A 37 -19.28 3.16 -7.04
C LEU A 37 -18.18 3.78 -6.15
N GLN A 38 -18.52 4.28 -4.98
CA GLN A 38 -17.56 4.88 -4.06
C GLN A 38 -16.65 3.82 -3.44
N GLU A 39 -17.17 2.63 -3.16
CA GLU A 39 -16.39 1.49 -2.69
C GLU A 39 -15.32 1.06 -3.71
N LEU A 40 -15.65 1.04 -5.00
CA LEU A 40 -14.72 0.67 -6.07
C LEU A 40 -13.63 1.73 -6.33
N PHE A 41 -13.98 3.01 -6.21
CA PHE A 41 -13.04 4.10 -6.51
C PHE A 41 -12.11 4.45 -5.34
N PHE A 42 -12.51 4.21 -4.11
CA PHE A 42 -11.71 4.59 -2.94
C PHE A 42 -10.32 3.96 -2.93
N PRO A 43 -10.14 2.65 -3.15
CA PRO A 43 -8.81 2.03 -3.17
C PRO A 43 -7.91 2.59 -4.29
N VAL A 44 -8.49 2.94 -5.44
CA VAL A 44 -7.75 3.55 -6.55
C VAL A 44 -7.25 4.94 -6.15
N LEU A 45 -8.12 5.78 -5.60
CA LEU A 45 -7.75 7.12 -5.14
C LEU A 45 -6.72 7.07 -4.00
N ALA A 46 -6.89 6.15 -3.06
CA ALA A 46 -5.96 5.95 -1.96
C ALA A 46 -4.58 5.45 -2.42
N ALA A 47 -4.51 4.72 -3.54
CA ALA A 47 -3.24 4.24 -4.10
C ALA A 47 -2.42 5.34 -4.80
N ILE A 48 -3.05 6.39 -5.35
CA ILE A 48 -2.38 7.43 -6.14
C ILE A 48 -1.18 8.07 -5.41
N PRO A 49 -1.30 8.59 -4.18
CA PRO A 49 -0.16 9.23 -3.50
C PRO A 49 1.02 8.26 -3.31
N PHE A 50 0.75 6.99 -3.06
CA PHE A 50 1.80 5.98 -2.93
C PHE A 50 2.49 5.72 -4.26
N VAL A 51 1.75 5.62 -5.34
CA VAL A 51 2.28 5.44 -6.69
C VAL A 51 3.17 6.63 -7.09
N VAL A 52 2.75 7.85 -6.76
CA VAL A 52 3.55 9.07 -7.00
C VAL A 52 4.86 9.04 -6.22
N VAL A 53 4.83 8.71 -4.93
CA VAL A 53 6.05 8.61 -4.11
C VAL A 53 6.96 7.50 -4.65
N TYR A 54 6.41 6.34 -4.99
CA TYR A 54 7.16 5.24 -5.60
C TYR A 54 7.84 5.65 -6.91
N PHE A 55 7.12 6.36 -7.79
CA PHE A 55 7.71 6.93 -9.01
C PHE A 55 8.94 7.79 -8.71
N PHE A 56 8.88 8.69 -7.69
CA PHE A 56 10.02 9.51 -7.31
C PHE A 56 11.22 8.70 -6.79
N ILE A 57 10.97 7.54 -6.19
CA ILE A 57 12.03 6.63 -5.74
C ILE A 57 12.75 5.99 -6.93
N ILE A 58 11.99 5.50 -7.93
CA ILE A 58 12.54 4.70 -9.02
C ILE A 58 12.92 5.50 -10.28
N ARG A 59 12.45 6.74 -10.45
CA ARG A 59 12.55 7.53 -11.72
C ARG A 59 13.95 7.66 -12.29
N LYS A 60 14.98 7.56 -11.46
CA LYS A 60 16.40 7.67 -11.88
C LYS A 60 17.06 6.31 -12.12
N GLU A 61 16.37 5.22 -11.84
CA GLU A 61 16.93 3.89 -12.04
C GLU A 61 16.85 3.50 -13.52
N LYS A 62 17.99 3.04 -14.06
CA LYS A 62 18.12 2.62 -15.47
C LYS A 62 18.10 1.09 -15.62
N SER A 63 18.42 0.37 -14.54
CA SER A 63 18.53 -1.08 -14.57
C SER A 63 17.23 -1.73 -14.16
N ILE A 64 16.77 -2.70 -14.96
CA ILE A 64 15.60 -3.53 -14.62
C ILE A 64 15.80 -4.26 -13.29
N LYS A 65 17.03 -4.75 -13.01
CA LYS A 65 17.36 -5.42 -11.75
C LYS A 65 17.21 -4.49 -10.55
N SER A 66 17.63 -3.23 -10.67
CA SER A 66 17.48 -2.22 -9.59
C SER A 66 16.02 -1.90 -9.34
N ILE A 67 15.22 -1.73 -10.38
CA ILE A 67 13.78 -1.42 -10.24
C ILE A 67 13.04 -2.61 -9.62
N LEU A 68 13.32 -3.83 -10.10
CA LEU A 68 12.72 -5.03 -9.54
C LEU A 68 13.10 -5.23 -8.06
N LEU A 69 14.37 -4.99 -7.70
CA LEU A 69 14.83 -5.05 -6.31
C LEU A 69 14.08 -4.04 -5.43
N LEU A 70 13.93 -2.79 -5.89
CA LEU A 70 13.22 -1.75 -5.14
C LEU A 70 11.74 -2.09 -4.98
N PHE A 71 11.11 -2.66 -6.02
CA PHE A 71 9.74 -3.13 -5.97
C PHE A 71 9.56 -4.26 -4.94
N LEU A 72 10.41 -5.29 -5.01
CA LEU A 72 10.37 -6.41 -4.06
C LEU A 72 10.63 -5.95 -2.62
N LEU A 73 11.58 -5.04 -2.42
CA LEU A 73 11.88 -4.50 -1.11
C LEU A 73 10.72 -3.69 -0.53
N ASN A 74 10.07 -2.87 -1.37
CA ASN A 74 8.87 -2.14 -0.98
C ASN A 74 7.74 -3.12 -0.60
N LEU A 75 7.51 -4.14 -1.41
CA LEU A 75 6.49 -5.16 -1.14
C LEU A 75 6.76 -5.91 0.17
N LEU A 76 8.00 -6.37 0.39
CA LEU A 76 8.39 -7.09 1.61
C LEU A 76 8.24 -6.21 2.86
N THR A 77 8.69 -4.97 2.80
CA THR A 77 8.57 -4.04 3.94
C THR A 77 7.13 -3.64 4.21
N PHE A 78 6.30 -3.55 3.18
CA PHE A 78 4.87 -3.33 3.31
C PHE A 78 4.16 -4.52 4.00
N ILE A 79 4.40 -5.75 3.54
CA ILE A 79 3.83 -6.96 4.16
C ILE A 79 4.31 -7.11 5.61
N PHE A 80 5.61 -6.88 5.86
CA PHE A 80 6.17 -6.91 7.21
C PHE A 80 5.53 -5.85 8.11
N GLY A 81 5.32 -4.65 7.61
CA GLY A 81 4.62 -3.57 8.32
C GLY A 81 3.19 -3.95 8.70
N LEU A 82 2.43 -4.55 7.78
CA LEU A 82 1.09 -5.05 8.08
C LEU A 82 1.10 -6.15 9.15
N ALA A 83 2.07 -7.07 9.09
CA ALA A 83 2.21 -8.11 10.10
C ALA A 83 2.53 -7.54 11.50
N VAL A 84 3.39 -6.53 11.58
CA VAL A 84 3.71 -5.83 12.84
C VAL A 84 2.47 -5.12 13.39
N ILE A 85 1.70 -4.42 12.55
CA ILE A 85 0.48 -3.75 12.97
C ILE A 85 -0.55 -4.77 13.50
N ALA A 86 -0.74 -5.88 12.77
CA ALA A 86 -1.64 -6.95 13.20
C ALA A 86 -1.21 -7.54 14.57
N MET A 87 0.08 -7.76 14.79
CA MET A 87 0.59 -8.21 16.08
C MET A 87 0.36 -7.19 17.20
N LEU A 88 0.58 -5.90 16.91
CA LEU A 88 0.33 -4.83 17.89
C LEU A 88 -1.17 -4.76 18.24
N MET A 89 -2.07 -4.91 17.28
CA MET A 89 -3.51 -4.94 17.51
C MET A 89 -3.94 -6.11 18.41
N ILE A 90 -3.29 -7.27 18.29
CA ILE A 90 -3.55 -8.42 19.16
C ILE A 90 -3.02 -8.20 20.59
N LEU A 91 -1.89 -7.50 20.73
CA LEU A 91 -1.22 -7.27 22.02
C LEU A 91 -1.85 -6.12 22.81
N ILE A 92 -2.54 -5.17 22.16
CA ILE A 92 -3.20 -4.06 22.84
C ILE A 92 -4.48 -4.59 23.50
N PRO A 93 -4.64 -4.44 24.83
CA PRO A 93 -5.85 -4.91 25.53
C PRO A 93 -7.10 -4.23 24.97
N HIS A 94 -8.15 -5.01 24.74
CA HIS A 94 -9.45 -4.53 24.25
C HIS A 94 -10.08 -3.39 25.08
N SER A 95 -9.64 -3.24 26.34
CA SER A 95 -10.08 -2.15 27.23
C SER A 95 -9.59 -0.75 26.83
N LEU A 96 -8.57 -0.64 25.96
CA LEU A 96 -8.02 0.65 25.52
C LEU A 96 -8.53 1.08 24.14
N ILE A 97 -9.08 0.15 23.39
CA ILE A 97 -9.69 0.42 22.09
C ILE A 97 -11.07 -0.22 22.15
N GLU A 98 -12.12 0.58 22.14
CA GLU A 98 -13.47 0.09 21.84
C GLU A 98 -13.48 -0.40 20.40
N PHE A 99 -12.84 -1.57 20.16
CA PHE A 99 -13.12 -2.30 18.94
C PHE A 99 -14.59 -2.74 19.04
N ARG A 100 -15.40 -2.07 18.21
CA ARG A 100 -16.71 -2.55 17.83
C ARG A 100 -16.59 -4.06 17.63
N GLU A 101 -17.42 -4.85 18.25
CA GLU A 101 -17.49 -6.29 18.01
C GLU A 101 -17.52 -6.49 16.50
N VAL A 102 -16.36 -6.87 15.94
CA VAL A 102 -16.23 -7.12 14.51
C VAL A 102 -17.00 -8.42 14.29
N ASN A 103 -18.21 -8.31 13.81
CA ASN A 103 -18.94 -9.47 13.32
C ASN A 103 -18.05 -10.20 12.30
N ASN A 104 -18.12 -11.53 12.26
CA ASN A 104 -17.33 -12.33 11.31
C ASN A 104 -17.48 -11.84 9.85
N ALA A 105 -18.61 -11.24 9.51
CA ALA A 105 -18.85 -10.61 8.22
C ALA A 105 -17.98 -9.35 7.98
N ASP A 106 -17.80 -8.51 9.02
CA ASP A 106 -16.99 -7.28 8.92
C ASP A 106 -15.50 -7.62 8.78
N GLY A 107 -15.04 -8.68 9.46
CA GLY A 107 -13.69 -9.18 9.33
C GLY A 107 -13.37 -9.71 7.92
N LEU A 108 -14.33 -10.41 7.30
CA LEU A 108 -14.17 -10.88 5.92
C LEU A 108 -14.14 -9.72 4.93
N MET A 109 -14.99 -8.71 5.10
CA MET A 109 -14.99 -7.51 4.26
C MET A 109 -13.68 -6.74 4.38
N LEU A 110 -13.14 -6.57 5.59
CA LEU A 110 -11.83 -5.94 5.79
C LEU A 110 -10.72 -6.67 5.01
N VAL A 111 -10.70 -8.01 5.04
CA VAL A 111 -9.69 -8.80 4.31
C VAL A 111 -9.86 -8.63 2.80
N LEU A 112 -11.09 -8.59 2.30
CA LEU A 112 -11.36 -8.39 0.87
C LEU A 112 -10.93 -6.99 0.43
N ASP A 113 -11.29 -5.94 1.16
CA ASP A 113 -10.92 -4.56 0.85
C ASP A 113 -9.41 -4.35 0.90
N LEU A 114 -8.74 -4.93 1.89
CA LEU A 114 -7.28 -4.89 1.98
C LEU A 114 -6.64 -5.62 0.80
N SER A 115 -7.14 -6.80 0.43
CA SER A 115 -6.64 -7.58 -0.70
C SER A 115 -6.82 -6.82 -2.02
N TYR A 116 -7.97 -6.18 -2.21
CA TYR A 116 -8.27 -5.37 -3.38
C TYR A 116 -7.34 -4.15 -3.47
N PHE A 117 -7.16 -3.43 -2.35
CA PHE A 117 -6.22 -2.30 -2.28
C PHE A 117 -4.79 -2.72 -2.60
N ILE A 118 -4.33 -3.83 -2.02
CA ILE A 118 -2.99 -4.36 -2.28
C ILE A 118 -2.83 -4.68 -3.77
N GLY A 119 -3.81 -5.37 -4.36
CA GLY A 119 -3.81 -5.72 -5.78
C GLY A 119 -3.70 -4.50 -6.69
N ILE A 120 -4.53 -3.48 -6.48
CA ILE A 120 -4.50 -2.23 -7.24
C ILE A 120 -3.15 -1.52 -7.09
N SER A 121 -2.67 -1.36 -5.86
CA SER A 121 -1.40 -0.70 -5.58
C SER A 121 -0.23 -1.39 -6.29
N LEU A 122 -0.18 -2.73 -6.27
CA LEU A 122 0.84 -3.52 -6.95
C LEU A 122 0.79 -3.35 -8.47
N ILE A 123 -0.40 -3.42 -9.05
CA ILE A 123 -0.58 -3.24 -10.51
C ILE A 123 -0.10 -1.85 -10.94
N LEU A 124 -0.48 -0.80 -10.20
CA LEU A 124 -0.07 0.57 -10.50
C LEU A 124 1.45 0.77 -10.34
N GLU A 125 2.06 0.23 -9.28
CA GLU A 125 3.51 0.30 -9.08
C GLU A 125 4.28 -0.47 -10.16
N LEU A 126 3.78 -1.62 -10.62
CA LEU A 126 4.34 -2.35 -11.76
C LEU A 126 4.23 -1.57 -13.06
N ALA A 127 3.07 -0.95 -13.33
CA ALA A 127 2.86 -0.12 -14.51
C ALA A 127 3.83 1.07 -14.53
N VAL A 128 4.00 1.76 -13.40
CA VAL A 128 4.96 2.87 -13.26
C VAL A 128 6.39 2.37 -13.45
N SER A 129 6.73 1.20 -12.93
CA SER A 129 8.06 0.59 -13.13
C SER A 129 8.35 0.34 -14.62
N ALA A 130 7.36 -0.17 -15.35
CA ALA A 130 7.46 -0.39 -16.80
C ALA A 130 7.66 0.93 -17.57
N VAL A 131 6.87 1.97 -17.23
CA VAL A 131 7.00 3.30 -17.86
C VAL A 131 8.39 3.90 -17.63
N VAL A 132 8.91 3.83 -16.40
CA VAL A 132 10.24 4.35 -16.07
C VAL A 132 11.33 3.60 -16.85
N LEU A 133 11.21 2.29 -16.96
CA LEU A 133 12.15 1.47 -17.75
C LEU A 133 12.15 1.85 -19.23
N LEU A 134 10.98 2.01 -19.83
CA LEU A 134 10.83 2.39 -21.24
C LEU A 134 11.44 3.77 -21.49
N LYS A 135 11.10 4.74 -20.63
CA LYS A 135 11.63 6.11 -20.73
C LYS A 135 13.16 6.16 -20.62
N ASN A 136 13.73 5.42 -19.68
CA ASN A 136 15.16 5.47 -19.40
C ASN A 136 16.00 4.66 -20.40
N LYS A 137 15.42 3.71 -21.16
CA LYS A 137 16.06 3.01 -22.26
C LYS A 137 16.13 3.83 -23.54
N GLY A 138 15.18 4.75 -23.76
CA GLY A 138 15.09 5.58 -24.95
C GLY A 138 15.98 6.83 -24.97
N THR A 139 16.68 7.14 -23.88
CA THR A 139 17.67 8.24 -23.84
C THR A 139 19.05 7.71 -24.22
N PRO A 140 19.58 8.02 -25.43
CA PRO A 140 20.98 7.71 -25.76
C PRO A 140 21.91 8.44 -24.79
N GLN A 141 22.99 7.77 -24.45
CA GLN A 141 24.10 8.35 -23.66
C GLN A 141 24.88 9.34 -24.49
#